data_554befc5367949a7e7d4e0ae8cbcd0ec
#
_entry.id   554befc5367949a7e7d4e0ae8cbcd0ec
#
_cell.length_a   1.000
_cell.length_b   1.000
_cell.length_c   1.000
_cell.angle_alpha   90.00
_cell.angle_beta   90.00
_cell.angle_gamma   90.00
#
_symmetry.space_group_name_H-M   'P 1'
#
loop_
_entity.id
_entity.type
_entity.pdbx_description
1 polymer ?
#
loop_
_entity_poly.entity_id
_entity_poly.type
_entity_poly.pdbx_seq_one_letter_code
_entity_poly.pdbx_strand_id
1 'polypeptide(L)'
;MSVKPSVLTGDPVRITIDKEKCTECHRCLDACPMIRFAGFESLEDQFVGYICLQCGGCMAVCPQGAISVSGLPPARPVGEVPSGDEVLNLIKVRRSVRAFRDQKIKQEDWDR
;
A
#
# COMPACT_ATOMS: atom_id res chain seq x y z
N MET A 1 11.58 4.50 6.89
CA MET A 1 10.65 5.60 7.21
C MET A 1 9.63 5.11 8.22
N SER A 2 9.57 5.76 9.35
CA SER A 2 8.55 5.46 10.35
C SER A 2 7.25 6.17 9.94
N VAL A 3 6.32 5.44 9.33
CA VAL A 3 4.96 5.94 9.09
C VAL A 3 4.27 5.92 10.44
N LYS A 4 4.11 7.06 11.08
CA LYS A 4 3.30 7.14 12.29
C LYS A 4 1.84 6.98 11.87
N PRO A 5 1.12 5.96 12.32
CA PRO A 5 -0.31 5.88 12.06
C PRO A 5 -0.98 7.11 12.67
N SER A 6 -1.73 7.83 11.88
CA SER A 6 -2.45 9.05 12.30
C SER A 6 -3.43 8.79 13.44
N VAL A 7 -3.92 7.57 13.54
CA VAL A 7 -4.74 7.09 14.68
C VAL A 7 -4.05 7.32 16.04
N LEU A 8 -2.72 7.32 16.08
CA LEU A 8 -1.94 7.55 17.30
C LEU A 8 -1.58 9.02 17.53
N THR A 9 -1.68 9.85 16.50
CA THR A 9 -1.34 11.28 16.58
C THR A 9 -2.57 12.19 16.67
N GLY A 10 -3.76 11.67 16.46
CA GLY A 10 -5.02 12.44 16.47
C GLY A 10 -5.31 13.20 15.18
N ASP A 11 -4.37 13.26 14.24
CA ASP A 11 -4.57 13.93 12.96
C ASP A 11 -5.20 12.96 11.93
N PRO A 12 -6.25 13.38 11.20
CA PRO A 12 -6.87 12.52 10.21
C PRO A 12 -5.93 12.26 9.02
N VAL A 13 -5.94 11.05 8.52
CA VAL A 13 -5.27 10.70 7.26
C VAL A 13 -5.98 11.42 6.11
N ARG A 14 -5.21 12.04 5.24
CA ARG A 14 -5.79 12.63 4.03
C ARG A 14 -5.74 11.63 2.89
N ILE A 15 -6.91 11.32 2.36
CA ILE A 15 -7.07 10.50 1.16
C ILE A 15 -7.53 11.41 0.04
N THR A 16 -6.86 11.37 -1.09
CA THR A 16 -7.15 12.21 -2.25
C THR A 16 -7.35 11.34 -3.48
N ILE A 17 -8.39 11.63 -4.25
CA ILE A 17 -8.69 10.97 -5.52
C ILE A 17 -8.47 11.96 -6.65
N ASP A 18 -7.57 11.63 -7.56
CA ASP A 18 -7.36 12.38 -8.80
C ASP A 18 -8.56 12.14 -9.73
N LYS A 19 -9.42 13.14 -9.83
CA LYS A 19 -10.67 13.04 -10.61
C LYS A 19 -10.44 12.90 -12.12
N GLU A 20 -9.30 13.35 -12.63
CA GLU A 20 -8.97 13.21 -14.05
C GLU A 20 -8.60 11.78 -14.41
N LYS A 21 -8.03 11.05 -13.46
CA LYS A 21 -7.65 9.63 -13.64
C LYS A 21 -8.74 8.65 -13.19
N CYS A 22 -9.59 9.06 -12.27
CA CYS A 22 -10.59 8.19 -11.67
C CYS A 22 -11.67 7.81 -12.71
N THR A 23 -11.88 6.51 -12.88
CA THR A 23 -12.94 5.95 -13.76
C THR A 23 -14.20 5.53 -13.00
N GLU A 24 -14.31 5.91 -11.74
CA GLU A 24 -15.46 5.58 -10.86
C GLU A 24 -15.78 4.07 -10.79
N CYS A 25 -14.76 3.22 -10.89
CA CYS A 25 -14.92 1.77 -10.87
C CYS A 25 -15.23 1.17 -9.49
N HIS A 26 -15.17 1.96 -8.43
CA HIS A 26 -15.48 1.63 -7.02
C HIS A 26 -14.65 0.50 -6.39
N ARG A 27 -13.64 -0.05 -7.06
CA ARG A 27 -12.77 -1.11 -6.51
C ARG A 27 -12.10 -0.70 -5.19
N CYS A 28 -11.77 0.57 -5.05
CA CYS A 28 -11.16 1.09 -3.83
C CYS A 28 -12.08 1.05 -2.62
N LEU A 29 -13.38 1.23 -2.83
CA LEU A 29 -14.41 1.12 -1.78
C LEU A 29 -14.57 -0.34 -1.36
N ASP A 30 -14.62 -1.25 -2.32
CA ASP A 30 -14.73 -2.69 -2.04
C ASP A 30 -13.51 -3.25 -1.33
N ALA A 31 -12.31 -2.73 -1.63
CA ALA A 31 -11.07 -3.16 -1.04
C ALA A 31 -10.84 -2.61 0.38
N CYS A 32 -11.54 -1.54 0.76
CA CYS A 32 -11.34 -0.91 2.06
C CYS A 32 -12.22 -1.55 3.14
N PRO A 33 -11.67 -2.33 4.08
CA PRO A 33 -12.48 -2.96 5.13
C PRO A 33 -13.15 -1.94 6.04
N MET A 34 -12.51 -0.77 6.25
CA MET A 34 -13.03 0.27 7.13
C MET A 34 -14.25 0.97 6.50
N ILE A 35 -14.21 1.23 5.19
CA ILE A 35 -15.36 1.78 4.44
C ILE A 35 -16.56 0.83 4.52
N ARG A 36 -16.34 -0.45 4.23
CA ARG A 36 -17.39 -1.46 4.27
C ARG A 36 -18.00 -1.65 5.66
N PHE A 37 -17.15 -1.60 6.69
CA PHE A 37 -17.58 -1.77 8.07
C PHE A 37 -18.35 -0.55 8.59
N ALA A 38 -17.90 0.65 8.26
CA ALA A 38 -18.50 1.90 8.75
C ALA A 38 -19.62 2.44 7.84
N GLY A 39 -19.83 1.86 6.65
CA GLY A 39 -20.90 2.25 5.74
C GLY A 39 -20.68 3.59 5.02
N PHE A 40 -19.43 4.01 4.83
CA PHE A 40 -19.13 5.20 4.04
C PHE A 40 -19.26 4.94 2.54
N GLU A 41 -19.72 5.95 1.82
CA GLU A 41 -19.91 5.88 0.36
C GLU A 41 -18.70 6.41 -0.43
N SER A 42 -17.78 7.10 0.23
CA SER A 42 -16.60 7.70 -0.41
C SER A 42 -15.37 7.62 0.50
N LEU A 43 -14.20 7.41 -0.12
CA LEU A 43 -12.90 7.51 0.55
C LEU A 43 -12.55 8.94 0.99
N GLU A 44 -13.12 9.94 0.33
CA GLU A 44 -12.88 11.37 0.62
C GLU A 44 -13.80 11.93 1.70
N ASP A 45 -14.66 11.09 2.30
CA ASP A 45 -15.45 11.50 3.45
C ASP A 45 -14.53 11.93 4.60
N GLN A 46 -14.89 13.07 5.21
CA GLN A 46 -14.07 13.68 6.27
C GLN A 46 -13.78 12.75 7.45
N PHE A 47 -14.67 11.79 7.73
CA PHE A 47 -14.50 10.84 8.84
C PHE A 47 -13.64 9.63 8.47
N VAL A 48 -13.51 9.32 7.20
CA VAL A 48 -12.68 8.18 6.74
C VAL A 48 -11.22 8.36 7.16
N GLY A 49 -10.72 9.59 7.15
CA GLY A 49 -9.37 9.89 7.57
C GLY A 49 -9.05 9.52 9.02
N TYR A 50 -10.04 9.50 9.90
CA TYR A 50 -9.85 9.12 11.30
C TYR A 50 -9.79 7.61 11.53
N ILE A 51 -10.43 6.82 10.65
CA ILE A 51 -10.46 5.36 10.74
C ILE A 51 -9.49 4.69 9.78
N CYS A 52 -8.85 5.44 8.91
CA CYS A 52 -7.94 4.91 7.91
C CYS A 52 -6.69 4.30 8.56
N LEU A 53 -6.45 3.02 8.29
CA LEU A 53 -5.29 2.28 8.80
C LEU A 53 -4.01 2.50 7.98
N GLN A 54 -4.04 3.34 6.96
CA GLN A 54 -2.93 3.57 6.03
C GLN A 54 -2.35 2.27 5.44
N CYS A 55 -3.20 1.29 5.18
CA CYS A 55 -2.76 -0.01 4.65
C CYS A 55 -2.40 0.02 3.15
N GLY A 56 -2.78 1.08 2.43
CA GLY A 56 -2.52 1.22 0.99
C GLY A 56 -3.38 0.34 0.08
N GLY A 57 -4.32 -0.43 0.62
CA GLY A 57 -5.17 -1.34 -0.17
C GLY A 57 -5.93 -0.65 -1.30
N CYS A 58 -6.52 0.52 -1.01
CA CYS A 58 -7.22 1.32 -2.02
C CYS A 58 -6.30 1.81 -3.15
N MET A 59 -5.04 2.14 -2.83
CA MET A 59 -4.04 2.52 -3.82
C MET A 59 -3.62 1.32 -4.69
N ALA A 60 -3.46 0.16 -4.07
CA ALA A 60 -3.02 -1.06 -4.75
C ALA A 60 -4.03 -1.59 -5.78
N VAL A 61 -5.34 -1.45 -5.49
CA VAL A 61 -6.39 -1.96 -6.38
C VAL A 61 -6.83 -0.96 -7.45
N CYS A 62 -6.38 0.30 -7.35
CA CYS A 62 -6.74 1.33 -8.32
C CYS A 62 -6.00 1.11 -9.65
N PRO A 63 -6.69 0.74 -10.75
CA PRO A 63 -6.03 0.46 -12.02
C PRO A 63 -5.42 1.72 -12.66
N GLN A 64 -5.91 2.89 -12.27
CA GLN A 64 -5.47 4.18 -12.81
C GLN A 64 -4.44 4.90 -11.92
N GLY A 65 -4.13 4.34 -10.75
CA GLY A 65 -3.25 5.00 -9.79
C GLY A 65 -3.78 6.37 -9.35
N ALA A 66 -5.10 6.52 -9.25
CA ALA A 66 -5.75 7.79 -8.96
C ALA A 66 -5.78 8.16 -7.47
N ILE A 67 -5.38 7.25 -6.58
CA ILE A 67 -5.53 7.42 -5.13
C ILE A 67 -4.19 7.72 -4.48
N SER A 68 -4.19 8.73 -3.63
CA SER A 68 -3.07 9.09 -2.77
C SER A 68 -3.51 9.08 -1.31
N VAL A 69 -2.68 8.52 -0.44
CA VAL A 69 -2.91 8.48 1.00
C VAL A 69 -1.73 9.18 1.68
N SER A 70 -2.00 10.16 2.53
CA SER A 70 -0.95 10.90 3.23
C SER A 70 -0.09 9.95 4.06
N GLY A 71 1.23 10.17 4.03
CA GLY A 71 2.19 9.32 4.74
C GLY A 71 2.59 8.04 4.02
N LEU A 72 1.95 7.70 2.90
CA LEU A 72 2.36 6.59 2.05
C LEU A 72 3.08 7.09 0.79
N PRO A 73 4.06 6.34 0.28
CA PRO A 73 4.66 6.66 -1.01
C PRO A 73 3.61 6.53 -2.13
N PRO A 74 3.76 7.26 -3.25
CA PRO A 74 2.87 7.13 -4.38
C PRO A 74 2.83 5.68 -4.89
N ALA A 75 1.66 5.26 -5.38
CA ALA A 75 1.50 3.95 -5.99
C ALA A 75 2.51 3.81 -7.14
N ARG A 76 3.36 2.79 -7.06
CA ARG A 76 4.27 2.47 -8.16
C ARG A 76 3.53 1.60 -9.17
N PRO A 77 3.75 1.79 -10.47
CA PRO A 77 3.32 0.81 -11.45
C PRO A 77 3.88 -0.54 -11.03
N VAL A 78 3.02 -1.52 -10.92
CA VAL A 78 3.46 -2.89 -10.68
C VAL A 78 4.19 -3.31 -11.95
N GLY A 79 5.47 -3.62 -11.83
CA GLY A 79 6.24 -4.23 -12.90
C GLY A 79 5.73 -5.63 -13.23
N GLU A 80 6.53 -6.42 -13.89
CA GLU A 80 6.22 -7.83 -14.10
C GLU A 80 5.98 -8.52 -12.75
N VAL A 81 4.77 -8.98 -12.53
CA VAL A 81 4.41 -9.69 -11.29
C VAL A 81 4.83 -11.16 -11.47
N PRO A 82 5.63 -11.72 -10.56
CA PRO A 82 5.98 -13.14 -10.63
C PRO A 82 4.71 -14.00 -10.56
N SER A 83 4.72 -15.11 -11.25
CA SER A 83 3.63 -16.08 -11.19
C SER A 83 3.48 -16.65 -9.78
N GLY A 84 2.30 -17.17 -9.47
CA GLY A 84 2.07 -17.82 -8.17
C GLY A 84 3.05 -18.95 -7.88
N ASP A 85 3.46 -19.71 -8.90
CA ASP A 85 4.45 -20.79 -8.77
C ASP A 85 5.85 -20.26 -8.45
N GLU A 86 6.26 -19.16 -9.07
CA GLU A 86 7.55 -18.51 -8.78
C GLU A 86 7.59 -18.00 -7.34
N VAL A 87 6.52 -17.35 -6.87
CA VAL A 87 6.40 -16.90 -5.47
C VAL A 87 6.41 -18.09 -4.52
N LEU A 88 5.65 -19.14 -4.83
CA LEU A 88 5.60 -20.36 -4.01
C LEU A 88 6.97 -21.05 -3.94
N ASN A 89 7.70 -21.14 -5.05
CA ASN A 89 9.04 -21.67 -5.10
C ASN A 89 10.00 -20.84 -4.26
N LEU A 90 9.92 -19.51 -4.33
CA LEU A 90 10.72 -18.61 -3.50
C LEU A 90 10.50 -18.89 -2.01
N ILE A 91 9.26 -19.06 -1.58
CA ILE A 91 8.90 -19.39 -0.20
C ILE A 91 9.48 -20.75 0.21
N LYS A 92 9.34 -21.77 -0.65
CA LYS A 92 9.81 -23.14 -0.38
C LYS A 92 11.34 -23.25 -0.27
N VAL A 93 12.07 -22.51 -1.10
CA VAL A 93 13.55 -22.54 -1.11
C VAL A 93 14.18 -21.62 -0.07
N ARG A 94 13.39 -20.75 0.55
CA ARG A 94 13.88 -19.86 1.60
C ARG A 94 14.52 -20.64 2.74
N ARG A 95 15.70 -20.20 3.16
CA ARG A 95 16.43 -20.76 4.31
C ARG A 95 16.84 -19.61 5.23
N SER A 96 16.96 -19.92 6.50
CA SER A 96 17.60 -19.02 7.46
C SER A 96 19.12 -19.11 7.30
N VAL A 97 19.71 -18.08 6.75
CA VAL A 97 21.17 -18.00 6.59
C VAL A 97 21.74 -17.38 7.85
N ARG A 98 22.67 -18.06 8.50
CA ARG A 98 23.36 -17.61 9.74
C ARG A 98 24.87 -17.50 9.58
N ALA A 99 25.41 -17.96 8.46
CA ALA A 99 26.81 -17.79 8.09
C ALA A 99 26.87 -16.88 6.85
N PHE A 100 27.56 -15.77 6.98
CA PHE A 100 27.68 -14.78 5.93
C PHE A 100 29.11 -14.78 5.39
N ARG A 101 29.27 -14.41 4.13
CA ARG A 101 30.58 -14.17 3.54
C ARG A 101 31.17 -12.89 4.13
N ASP A 102 32.47 -12.86 4.34
CA ASP A 102 33.19 -11.63 4.69
C ASP A 102 33.34 -10.74 3.45
N GLN A 103 32.23 -10.16 3.05
CA GLN A 103 32.11 -9.31 1.87
C GLN A 103 31.18 -8.16 2.16
N LYS A 104 31.61 -6.95 1.80
CA LYS A 104 30.76 -5.76 1.94
C LYS A 104 29.54 -5.85 1.02
N ILE A 105 28.38 -5.49 1.53
CA ILE A 105 27.17 -5.33 0.73
C ILE A 105 27.35 -4.11 -0.17
N LYS A 106 27.03 -4.26 -1.44
CA LYS A 106 27.10 -3.15 -2.40
C LYS A 106 26.01 -2.13 -2.06
N GLN A 107 26.33 -0.83 -2.28
CA GLN A 107 25.39 0.25 -1.99
C GLN A 107 24.07 0.09 -2.79
N GLU A 108 24.14 -0.35 -4.03
CA GLU A 108 22.97 -0.61 -4.88
C GLU A 108 21.99 -1.64 -4.32
N ASP A 109 22.48 -2.58 -3.48
CA ASP A 109 21.65 -3.59 -2.83
C ASP A 109 20.97 -3.07 -1.55
N TRP A 110 21.50 -1.98 -0.96
CA TRP A 110 20.90 -1.27 0.16
C TRP A 110 19.77 -0.33 -0.25
N ASP A 111 19.86 0.24 -1.45
CA ASP A 111 18.98 1.31 -1.92
C ASP A 111 17.72 0.75 -2.64
N ARG A 112 17.54 -0.56 -2.67
CA ARG A 112 16.35 -1.25 -3.20
C ARG A 112 15.27 -1.43 -2.15
#